data_94ba0d23ce35ba9f9afa0892fe7dadc3
#
_entry.id   94ba0d23ce35ba9f9afa0892fe7dadc3
#
_cell.length_a   1.000
_cell.length_b   1.000
_cell.length_c   1.000
_cell.angle_alpha   90.00
_cell.angle_beta   90.00
_cell.angle_gamma   90.00
#
_symmetry.space_group_name_H-M   'P 1'
#
loop_
_entity.id
_entity.type
_entity.pdbx_description
1 polymer ?
#
loop_
_entity_poly.entity_id
_entity_poly.type
_entity_poly.pdbx_seq_one_letter_code
_entity_poly.pdbx_strand_id
1 'polypeptide(L)'
;VWEVIMSIIQAIILGIVQGITEFLPVSSSGHLAIIQNIFHIQTDGGLFFDVMLHLGTLVAIFVVYRKDILRMIVETVNMCGDIIYNLKSYIQNQRSYSALRYRKIVKNNYRKFVVLVLVSTIPTGIIGYIGKGMVEKASATLIVPGICLILTSILLVVSEKTPNGKKIPKDISYGSGFLIGAAQG
;
A
#
# COMPACT_ATOMS: atom_id res chain seq x y z
N VAL A 1 -2.41 40.25 -0.75
CA VAL A 1 -2.80 38.84 -0.95
C VAL A 1 -2.34 38.12 0.29
N TRP A 2 -3.28 37.78 1.21
CA TRP A 2 -2.99 37.00 2.41
C TRP A 2 -2.88 35.55 1.96
N GLU A 3 -1.68 35.00 1.91
CA GLU A 3 -1.48 33.55 1.86
C GLU A 3 -2.05 33.01 3.20
N VAL A 4 -3.16 32.32 3.14
CA VAL A 4 -3.77 31.69 4.31
C VAL A 4 -2.90 30.47 4.63
N ILE A 5 -1.88 30.69 5.44
CA ILE A 5 -1.09 29.58 6.02
C ILE A 5 -2.07 28.70 6.78
N MET A 6 -2.08 27.39 6.46
CA MET A 6 -2.91 26.40 7.14
C MET A 6 -2.75 26.51 8.66
N SER A 7 -3.86 26.66 9.39
CA SER A 7 -3.82 26.77 10.83
C SER A 7 -3.51 25.43 11.47
N ILE A 8 -2.92 25.44 12.67
CA ILE A 8 -2.65 24.23 13.47
C ILE A 8 -3.95 23.43 13.70
N ILE A 9 -5.07 24.11 13.89
CA ILE A 9 -6.38 23.47 14.09
C ILE A 9 -6.81 22.72 12.82
N GLN A 10 -6.62 23.29 11.64
CA GLN A 10 -6.90 22.63 10.36
C GLN A 10 -6.02 21.41 10.17
N ALA A 11 -4.71 21.50 10.50
CA ALA A 11 -3.79 20.38 10.45
C ALA A 11 -4.21 19.24 11.38
N ILE A 12 -4.66 19.55 12.60
CA ILE A 12 -5.15 18.55 13.55
C ILE A 12 -6.43 17.88 13.03
N ILE A 13 -7.38 18.65 12.50
CA ILE A 13 -8.63 18.11 11.93
C ILE A 13 -8.31 17.17 10.78
N LEU A 14 -7.47 17.59 9.83
CA LEU A 14 -7.05 16.75 8.72
C LEU A 14 -6.31 15.49 9.18
N GLY A 15 -5.49 15.58 10.22
CA GLY A 15 -4.81 14.44 10.84
C GLY A 15 -5.80 13.44 11.47
N ILE A 16 -6.86 13.92 12.13
CA ILE A 16 -7.93 13.07 12.69
C ILE A 16 -8.69 12.39 11.55
N VAL A 17 -9.08 13.14 10.52
CA VAL A 17 -9.77 12.59 9.35
C VAL A 17 -8.92 11.52 8.68
N GLN A 18 -7.65 11.81 8.41
CA GLN A 18 -6.71 10.84 7.85
C GLN A 18 -6.65 9.57 8.71
N GLY A 19 -6.45 9.71 10.04
CA GLY A 19 -6.37 8.58 10.95
C GLY A 19 -7.63 7.71 10.94
N ILE A 20 -8.81 8.30 10.92
CA ILE A 20 -10.07 7.55 10.88
C ILE A 20 -10.27 6.88 9.51
N THR A 21 -10.10 7.62 8.43
CA THR A 21 -10.42 7.14 7.06
C THR A 21 -9.37 6.22 6.47
N GLU A 22 -8.14 6.22 6.99
CA GLU A 22 -7.08 5.29 6.59
C GLU A 22 -7.29 3.89 7.17
N PHE A 23 -7.75 3.80 8.42
CA PHE A 23 -8.03 2.50 9.06
C PHE A 23 -9.42 1.95 8.70
N LEU A 24 -10.34 2.79 8.31
CA LEU A 24 -11.58 2.38 7.68
C LEU A 24 -11.37 2.32 6.15
N PRO A 25 -11.82 1.29 5.45
CA PRO A 25 -11.59 1.15 4.00
C PRO A 25 -12.49 2.08 3.18
N VAL A 26 -12.44 3.41 3.46
CA VAL A 26 -13.37 4.41 2.90
C VAL A 26 -12.71 5.48 2.03
N SER A 27 -11.45 5.29 1.62
CA SER A 27 -10.65 6.25 0.84
C SER A 27 -10.32 7.54 1.60
N SER A 28 -9.20 7.55 2.30
CA SER A 28 -8.68 8.72 3.04
C SER A 28 -8.40 9.91 2.12
N SER A 29 -7.75 9.69 0.98
CA SER A 29 -7.45 10.73 0.00
C SER A 29 -8.69 11.42 -0.54
N GLY A 30 -9.78 10.67 -0.78
CA GLY A 30 -11.07 11.25 -1.20
C GLY A 30 -11.67 12.17 -0.14
N HIS A 31 -11.65 11.76 1.13
CA HIS A 31 -12.14 12.58 2.24
C HIS A 31 -11.29 13.83 2.47
N LEU A 32 -9.97 13.69 2.43
CA LEU A 32 -9.06 14.82 2.56
C LEU A 32 -9.28 15.83 1.43
N ALA A 33 -9.37 15.39 0.18
CA ALA A 33 -9.61 16.25 -0.97
C ALA A 33 -10.94 17.03 -0.83
N ILE A 34 -12.01 16.38 -0.39
CA ILE A 34 -13.31 17.04 -0.17
C ILE A 34 -13.20 18.09 0.95
N ILE A 35 -12.62 17.74 2.08
CA ILE A 35 -12.48 18.66 3.22
C ILE A 35 -11.60 19.85 2.85
N GLN A 36 -10.47 19.61 2.23
CA GLN A 36 -9.56 20.68 1.76
C GLN A 36 -10.27 21.63 0.80
N ASN A 37 -11.06 21.11 -0.14
CA ASN A 37 -11.82 21.91 -1.09
C ASN A 37 -12.95 22.72 -0.41
N ILE A 38 -13.75 22.11 0.48
CA ILE A 38 -14.87 22.78 1.15
C ILE A 38 -14.37 23.91 2.05
N PHE A 39 -13.30 23.70 2.78
CA PHE A 39 -12.75 24.68 3.71
C PHE A 39 -11.71 25.59 3.08
N HIS A 40 -11.50 25.48 1.76
CA HIS A 40 -10.49 26.25 1.01
C HIS A 40 -9.11 26.20 1.67
N ILE A 41 -8.74 25.04 2.23
CA ILE A 41 -7.46 24.84 2.87
C ILE A 41 -6.39 24.73 1.79
N GLN A 42 -5.62 25.79 1.60
CA GLN A 42 -4.42 25.72 0.78
C GLN A 42 -3.28 25.17 1.62
N THR A 43 -2.86 23.98 1.28
CA THR A 43 -1.66 23.39 1.89
C THR A 43 -0.44 23.87 1.11
N ASP A 44 0.30 24.82 1.68
CA ASP A 44 1.61 25.22 1.14
C ASP A 44 2.51 24.01 1.10
N GLY A 45 2.72 23.44 -0.10
CA GLY A 45 3.40 22.17 -0.27
C GLY A 45 2.48 20.95 -0.49
N GLY A 46 1.15 21.16 -0.67
CA GLY A 46 0.13 20.19 -1.09
C GLY A 46 0.47 18.70 -0.83
N LEU A 47 1.18 18.11 -1.76
CA LEU A 47 1.61 16.71 -1.70
C LEU A 47 2.45 16.38 -0.46
N PHE A 48 3.30 17.30 0.04
CA PHE A 48 4.15 17.05 1.19
C PHE A 48 3.34 16.88 2.48
N PHE A 49 2.33 17.71 2.67
CA PHE A 49 1.46 17.62 3.85
C PHE A 49 0.67 16.30 3.84
N ASP A 50 0.10 15.92 2.70
CA ASP A 50 -0.63 14.65 2.56
C ASP A 50 0.29 13.45 2.81
N VAL A 51 1.53 13.49 2.34
CA VAL A 51 2.54 12.46 2.64
C VAL A 51 2.85 12.41 4.14
N MET A 52 2.93 13.55 4.83
CA MET A 52 3.14 13.57 6.29
C MET A 52 1.97 12.98 7.07
N LEU A 53 0.74 13.21 6.62
CA LEU A 53 -0.45 12.56 7.20
C LEU A 53 -0.39 11.03 7.05
N HIS A 54 -0.05 10.55 5.86
CA HIS A 54 0.11 9.10 5.61
C HIS A 54 1.29 8.52 6.40
N LEU A 55 2.38 9.27 6.58
CA LEU A 55 3.50 8.84 7.43
C LEU A 55 3.06 8.65 8.89
N GLY A 56 2.19 9.52 9.41
CA GLY A 56 1.61 9.38 10.75
C GLY A 56 0.83 8.06 10.91
N THR A 57 -0.04 7.72 9.95
CA THR A 57 -0.78 6.45 9.97
C THR A 57 0.14 5.25 9.77
N LEU A 58 1.18 5.37 8.94
CA LEU A 58 2.19 4.33 8.76
C LEU A 58 2.94 4.04 10.07
N VAL A 59 3.34 5.06 10.82
CA VAL A 59 3.95 4.89 12.15
C VAL A 59 3.01 4.13 13.08
N ALA A 60 1.73 4.46 13.12
CA ALA A 60 0.74 3.74 13.92
C ALA A 60 0.66 2.25 13.54
N ILE A 61 0.66 1.92 12.24
CA ILE A 61 0.70 0.54 11.74
C ILE A 61 1.97 -0.17 12.23
N PHE A 62 3.13 0.48 12.12
CA PHE A 62 4.39 -0.11 12.58
C PHE A 62 4.39 -0.40 14.08
N VAL A 63 3.80 0.46 14.90
CA VAL A 63 3.69 0.25 16.36
C VAL A 63 2.77 -0.92 16.68
N VAL A 64 1.59 -0.98 16.05
CA VAL A 64 0.58 -2.03 16.31
C VAL A 64 1.06 -3.39 15.81
N TYR A 65 1.55 -3.46 14.58
CA TYR A 65 1.94 -4.72 13.92
C TYR A 65 3.45 -5.01 14.02
N ARG A 66 4.18 -4.38 14.94
CA ARG A 66 5.65 -4.49 15.07
C ARG A 66 6.18 -5.92 15.05
N LYS A 67 5.46 -6.87 15.70
CA LYS A 67 5.89 -8.28 15.77
C LYS A 67 5.81 -8.97 14.41
N ASP A 68 4.74 -8.74 13.68
CA ASP A 68 4.54 -9.34 12.35
C ASP A 68 5.49 -8.71 11.32
N ILE A 69 5.68 -7.39 11.40
CA ILE A 69 6.60 -6.64 10.53
C ILE A 69 8.04 -7.12 10.75
N LEU A 70 8.48 -7.22 12.01
CA LEU A 70 9.82 -7.74 12.33
C LEU A 70 10.00 -9.17 11.81
N ARG A 71 8.98 -10.03 11.95
CA ARG A 71 9.02 -11.39 11.43
C ARG A 71 9.09 -11.42 9.91
N MET A 72 8.36 -10.56 9.23
CA MET A 72 8.44 -10.39 7.77
C MET A 72 9.83 -9.92 7.34
N ILE A 73 10.45 -8.98 8.03
CA ILE A 73 11.80 -8.49 7.75
C ILE A 73 12.81 -9.65 7.89
N VAL A 74 12.79 -10.38 9.01
CA VAL A 74 13.68 -11.53 9.24
C VAL A 74 13.51 -12.59 8.16
N GLU A 75 12.27 -12.92 7.79
CA GLU A 75 12.02 -13.91 6.73
C GLU A 75 12.46 -13.41 5.34
N THR A 76 12.38 -12.10 5.10
CA THR A 76 12.90 -11.49 3.86
C THR A 76 14.42 -11.61 3.79
N VAL A 77 15.13 -11.31 4.87
CA VAL A 77 16.60 -11.47 4.95
C VAL A 77 16.99 -12.94 4.74
N ASN A 78 16.29 -13.87 5.38
CA ASN A 78 16.53 -15.31 5.20
C ASN A 78 16.25 -15.76 3.76
N MET A 79 15.23 -15.20 3.12
CA MET A 79 14.89 -15.48 1.72
C MET A 79 16.00 -14.99 0.78
N CYS A 80 16.54 -13.79 0.99
CA CYS A 80 17.70 -13.28 0.26
C CYS A 80 18.93 -14.20 0.45
N GLY A 81 19.17 -14.69 1.67
CA GLY A 81 20.23 -15.66 1.94
C GLY A 81 20.05 -16.98 1.16
N ASP A 82 18.82 -17.51 1.10
CA ASP A 82 18.51 -18.72 0.32
C ASP A 82 18.68 -18.48 -1.20
N ILE A 83 18.36 -17.28 -1.71
CA ILE A 83 18.59 -16.90 -3.12
C ILE A 83 20.08 -16.86 -3.42
N ILE A 84 20.86 -16.19 -2.57
CA ILE A 84 22.33 -16.10 -2.75
C ILE A 84 22.97 -17.49 -2.68
N TYR A 85 22.52 -18.34 -1.76
CA TYR A 85 22.99 -19.73 -1.67
C TYR A 85 22.68 -20.50 -2.96
N ASN A 86 21.46 -20.38 -3.48
CA ASN A 86 21.06 -21.06 -4.71
C ASN A 86 21.86 -20.56 -5.92
N LEU A 87 22.16 -19.26 -5.99
CA LEU A 87 22.98 -18.69 -7.05
C LEU A 87 24.41 -19.21 -6.99
N LYS A 88 25.01 -19.27 -5.78
CA LYS A 88 26.34 -19.87 -5.58
C LYS A 88 26.36 -21.36 -5.97
N SER A 89 25.31 -22.10 -5.54
CA SER A 89 25.18 -23.52 -5.88
C SER A 89 25.03 -23.73 -7.39
N TYR A 90 24.30 -22.85 -8.08
CA TYR A 90 24.16 -22.88 -9.52
C TYR A 90 25.52 -22.69 -10.22
N ILE A 91 26.30 -21.70 -9.83
CA ILE A 91 27.64 -21.42 -10.39
C ILE A 91 28.61 -22.59 -10.11
N GLN A 92 28.55 -23.15 -8.90
CA GLN A 92 29.42 -24.25 -8.50
C GLN A 92 29.06 -25.54 -9.22
N ASN A 93 27.78 -25.85 -9.40
CA ASN A 93 27.32 -27.01 -10.16
C ASN A 93 27.72 -26.94 -11.66
N GLN A 94 27.85 -25.73 -12.21
CA GLN A 94 28.36 -25.52 -13.58
C GLN A 94 29.87 -25.74 -13.71
N ARG A 95 30.60 -25.50 -12.60
CA ARG A 95 32.09 -25.61 -12.61
C ARG A 95 32.62 -26.97 -12.12
N SER A 96 31.84 -27.67 -11.33
CA SER A 96 32.20 -28.97 -10.73
C SER A 96 31.03 -29.94 -10.88
N TYR A 97 31.32 -31.23 -11.10
CA TYR A 97 30.33 -32.31 -11.15
C TYR A 97 29.63 -32.60 -9.81
N SER A 98 29.64 -31.66 -8.83
CA SER A 98 28.99 -31.79 -7.54
C SER A 98 27.53 -31.27 -7.61
N ALA A 99 26.57 -32.17 -7.43
CA ALA A 99 25.13 -31.85 -7.40
C ALA A 99 24.71 -31.20 -6.06
N LEU A 100 25.02 -29.93 -5.85
CA LEU A 100 24.52 -29.19 -4.71
C LEU A 100 22.98 -29.00 -4.80
N ARG A 101 22.27 -29.30 -3.73
CA ARG A 101 20.81 -29.24 -3.69
C ARG A 101 20.34 -27.80 -3.48
N TYR A 102 19.41 -27.33 -4.32
CA TYR A 102 18.78 -26.01 -4.17
C TYR A 102 17.85 -25.93 -2.97
N ARG A 103 17.84 -24.80 -2.31
CA ARG A 103 16.91 -24.49 -1.22
C ARG A 103 15.61 -23.91 -1.75
N LYS A 104 14.49 -24.35 -1.17
CA LYS A 104 13.19 -23.74 -1.49
C LYS A 104 13.14 -22.31 -0.93
N ILE A 105 12.86 -21.32 -1.78
CA ILE A 105 12.85 -19.90 -1.42
C ILE A 105 11.63 -19.56 -0.59
N VAL A 106 10.43 -19.89 -1.09
CA VAL A 106 9.15 -19.64 -0.39
C VAL A 106 8.78 -20.85 0.46
N LYS A 107 9.13 -20.82 1.76
CA LYS A 107 8.98 -21.94 2.69
C LYS A 107 7.73 -21.83 3.56
N ASN A 108 7.27 -20.60 3.86
CA ASN A 108 6.19 -20.31 4.81
C ASN A 108 5.27 -19.20 4.33
N ASN A 109 4.18 -18.95 5.08
CA ASN A 109 3.18 -17.95 4.75
C ASN A 109 3.73 -16.52 4.77
N TYR A 110 4.68 -16.20 5.66
CA TYR A 110 5.30 -14.87 5.72
C TYR A 110 6.09 -14.57 4.45
N ARG A 111 6.92 -15.53 3.99
CA ARG A 111 7.66 -15.37 2.71
C ARG A 111 6.73 -15.28 1.51
N LYS A 112 5.65 -16.07 1.49
CA LYS A 112 4.64 -15.97 0.45
C LYS A 112 3.97 -14.61 0.44
N PHE A 113 3.63 -14.09 1.63
CA PHE A 113 3.01 -12.78 1.78
C PHE A 113 3.95 -11.66 1.31
N VAL A 114 5.22 -11.69 1.69
CA VAL A 114 6.24 -10.74 1.21
C VAL A 114 6.31 -10.71 -0.32
N VAL A 115 6.37 -11.90 -0.95
CA VAL A 115 6.40 -11.98 -2.42
C VAL A 115 5.11 -11.44 -3.05
N LEU A 116 3.94 -11.72 -2.46
CA LEU A 116 2.67 -11.17 -2.94
C LEU A 116 2.63 -9.64 -2.84
N VAL A 117 3.13 -9.06 -1.74
CA VAL A 117 3.25 -7.60 -1.59
C VAL A 117 4.16 -7.03 -2.68
N LEU A 118 5.33 -7.60 -2.92
CA LEU A 118 6.25 -7.15 -3.97
C LEU A 118 5.60 -7.24 -5.36
N VAL A 119 4.91 -8.33 -5.66
CA VAL A 119 4.20 -8.53 -6.93
C VAL A 119 3.07 -7.51 -7.11
N SER A 120 2.32 -7.18 -6.05
CA SER A 120 1.25 -6.18 -6.11
C SER A 120 1.78 -4.75 -6.22
N THR A 121 2.93 -4.44 -5.62
CA THR A 121 3.53 -3.10 -5.66
C THR A 121 3.95 -2.69 -7.08
N ILE A 122 4.34 -3.65 -7.94
CA ILE A 122 4.76 -3.34 -9.31
C ILE A 122 3.66 -2.65 -10.12
N PRO A 123 2.47 -3.25 -10.33
CA PRO A 123 1.41 -2.61 -11.10
C PRO A 123 0.89 -1.34 -10.41
N THR A 124 0.76 -1.32 -9.08
CA THR A 124 0.39 -0.11 -8.31
C THR A 124 1.34 1.04 -8.60
N GLY A 125 2.66 0.80 -8.53
CA GLY A 125 3.66 1.83 -8.79
C GLY A 125 3.63 2.35 -10.24
N ILE A 126 3.45 1.46 -11.21
CA ILE A 126 3.37 1.83 -12.64
C ILE A 126 2.12 2.69 -12.89
N ILE A 127 0.95 2.23 -12.44
CA ILE A 127 -0.32 2.93 -12.66
C ILE A 127 -0.32 4.27 -11.92
N GLY A 128 0.12 4.30 -10.65
CA GLY A 128 0.21 5.53 -9.87
C GLY A 128 1.18 6.55 -10.46
N TYR A 129 2.33 6.10 -10.99
CA TYR A 129 3.27 7.00 -11.66
C TYR A 129 2.70 7.61 -12.94
N ILE A 130 2.06 6.79 -13.79
CA ILE A 130 1.44 7.25 -15.04
C ILE A 130 0.21 8.14 -14.74
N GLY A 131 -0.59 7.77 -13.74
CA GLY A 131 -1.82 8.46 -13.35
C GLY A 131 -1.63 9.75 -12.55
N LYS A 132 -0.43 10.02 -12.02
CA LYS A 132 -0.17 11.13 -11.08
C LYS A 132 -0.78 12.46 -11.53
N GLY A 133 -0.51 12.90 -12.74
CA GLY A 133 -1.00 14.19 -13.25
C GLY A 133 -2.52 14.25 -13.45
N MET A 134 -3.17 13.11 -13.69
CA MET A 134 -4.63 13.01 -13.74
C MET A 134 -5.23 13.09 -12.34
N VAL A 135 -4.64 12.40 -11.36
CA VAL A 135 -5.07 12.41 -9.97
C VAL A 135 -4.96 13.80 -9.35
N GLU A 136 -3.86 14.52 -9.57
CA GLU A 136 -3.68 15.90 -9.10
C GLU A 136 -4.77 16.83 -9.61
N LYS A 137 -5.08 16.76 -10.91
CA LYS A 137 -6.17 17.58 -11.52
C LYS A 137 -7.55 17.15 -11.01
N ALA A 138 -7.78 15.87 -10.84
CA ALA A 138 -9.04 15.31 -10.37
C ALA A 138 -9.33 15.69 -8.91
N SER A 139 -8.31 15.67 -8.06
CA SER A 139 -8.41 16.03 -6.63
C SER A 139 -8.68 17.50 -6.40
N ALA A 140 -8.38 18.37 -7.38
CA ALA A 140 -8.67 19.78 -7.30
C ALA A 140 -10.17 20.12 -7.44
N THR A 141 -11.03 19.14 -7.73
CA THR A 141 -12.47 19.31 -7.88
C THR A 141 -13.22 18.50 -6.83
N LEU A 142 -14.44 18.92 -6.47
CA LEU A 142 -15.30 18.15 -5.54
C LEU A 142 -16.02 16.99 -6.23
N ILE A 143 -16.23 17.08 -7.54
CA ILE A 143 -17.05 16.11 -8.28
C ILE A 143 -16.35 14.77 -8.38
N VAL A 144 -15.07 14.75 -8.76
CA VAL A 144 -14.34 13.49 -9.00
C VAL A 144 -14.13 12.71 -7.71
N PRO A 145 -13.60 13.29 -6.61
CA PRO A 145 -13.52 12.61 -5.33
C PRO A 145 -14.89 12.12 -4.83
N GLY A 146 -15.95 12.92 -5.02
CA GLY A 146 -17.31 12.54 -4.64
C GLY A 146 -17.80 11.29 -5.39
N ILE A 147 -17.62 11.23 -6.70
CA ILE A 147 -17.97 10.04 -7.50
C ILE A 147 -17.14 8.82 -7.05
N CYS A 148 -15.84 9.00 -6.84
CA CYS A 148 -14.96 7.92 -6.37
C CYS A 148 -15.40 7.37 -5.00
N LEU A 149 -15.83 8.23 -4.07
CA LEU A 149 -16.35 7.81 -2.77
C LEU A 149 -17.66 7.03 -2.91
N ILE A 150 -18.55 7.42 -3.81
CA ILE A 150 -19.79 6.67 -4.10
C ILE A 150 -19.45 5.28 -4.63
N LEU A 151 -18.52 5.18 -5.58
CA LEU A 151 -18.07 3.90 -6.12
C LEU A 151 -17.44 3.01 -5.03
N THR A 152 -16.59 3.58 -4.18
CA THR A 152 -15.99 2.88 -3.03
C THR A 152 -17.07 2.38 -2.07
N SER A 153 -18.09 3.19 -1.76
CA SER A 153 -19.23 2.80 -0.94
C SER A 153 -19.98 1.60 -1.52
N ILE A 154 -20.26 1.62 -2.83
CA ILE A 154 -20.92 0.49 -3.52
C ILE A 154 -20.08 -0.79 -3.39
N LEU A 155 -18.76 -0.68 -3.64
CA LEU A 155 -17.85 -1.83 -3.50
C LEU A 155 -17.82 -2.38 -2.07
N LEU A 156 -17.86 -1.52 -1.05
CA LEU A 156 -17.90 -1.93 0.35
C LEU A 156 -19.19 -2.67 0.69
N VAL A 157 -20.34 -2.17 0.24
CA VAL A 157 -21.65 -2.84 0.44
C VAL A 157 -21.67 -4.21 -0.24
N VAL A 158 -21.11 -4.32 -1.46
CA VAL A 158 -21.00 -5.60 -2.17
C VAL A 158 -20.05 -6.54 -1.43
N SER A 159 -18.93 -6.03 -0.94
CA SER A 159 -17.96 -6.81 -0.15
C SER A 159 -18.56 -7.34 1.15
N GLU A 160 -19.36 -6.54 1.87
CA GLU A 160 -20.03 -6.96 3.10
C GLU A 160 -21.02 -8.11 2.87
N LYS A 161 -21.73 -8.09 1.74
CA LYS A 161 -22.65 -9.18 1.35
C LYS A 161 -21.95 -10.45 0.88
N THR A 162 -20.64 -10.37 0.62
CA THR A 162 -19.84 -11.51 0.14
C THR A 162 -19.36 -12.34 1.35
N PRO A 163 -19.56 -13.66 1.37
CA PRO A 163 -19.11 -14.51 2.46
C PRO A 163 -17.60 -14.37 2.69
N ASN A 164 -17.18 -14.31 3.95
CA ASN A 164 -15.77 -14.22 4.31
C ASN A 164 -14.98 -15.40 3.74
N GLY A 165 -13.99 -15.09 2.92
CA GLY A 165 -13.08 -16.09 2.35
C GLY A 165 -12.20 -16.72 3.43
N LYS A 166 -11.97 -18.04 3.32
CA LYS A 166 -11.07 -18.78 4.21
C LYS A 166 -9.64 -18.86 3.69
N LYS A 167 -9.31 -18.14 2.63
CA LYS A 167 -7.99 -18.19 1.99
C LYS A 167 -6.93 -17.50 2.86
N ILE A 168 -5.83 -18.22 3.09
CA ILE A 168 -4.62 -17.68 3.71
C ILE A 168 -3.63 -17.26 2.61
N PRO A 169 -2.57 -16.48 2.90
CA PRO A 169 -1.60 -16.03 1.89
C PRO A 169 -1.02 -17.15 1.01
N LYS A 170 -0.88 -18.37 1.55
CA LYS A 170 -0.41 -19.54 0.81
C LYS A 170 -1.33 -19.92 -0.35
N ASP A 171 -2.63 -19.69 -0.23
CA ASP A 171 -3.65 -20.09 -1.21
C ASP A 171 -3.88 -19.03 -2.29
N ILE A 172 -3.28 -17.83 -2.10
CA ILE A 172 -3.40 -16.73 -3.05
C ILE A 172 -2.41 -16.94 -4.20
N SER A 173 -2.91 -16.88 -5.44
CA SER A 173 -2.04 -16.92 -6.62
C SER A 173 -1.29 -15.61 -6.81
N TYR A 174 -0.13 -15.65 -7.46
CA TYR A 174 0.61 -14.42 -7.79
C TYR A 174 -0.16 -13.53 -8.77
N GLY A 175 -0.95 -14.13 -9.68
CA GLY A 175 -1.84 -13.40 -10.58
C GLY A 175 -2.91 -12.62 -9.81
N SER A 176 -3.50 -13.21 -8.75
CA SER A 176 -4.43 -12.49 -7.88
C SER A 176 -3.75 -11.33 -7.15
N GLY A 177 -2.51 -11.54 -6.67
CA GLY A 177 -1.71 -10.46 -6.07
C GLY A 177 -1.45 -9.31 -7.04
N PHE A 178 -1.11 -9.62 -8.30
CA PHE A 178 -0.93 -8.63 -9.36
C PHE A 178 -2.22 -7.84 -9.65
N LEU A 179 -3.37 -8.54 -9.76
CA LEU A 179 -4.66 -7.90 -9.98
C LEU A 179 -5.09 -6.98 -8.83
N ILE A 180 -4.83 -7.38 -7.57
CA ILE A 180 -5.06 -6.52 -6.40
C ILE A 180 -4.22 -5.26 -6.51
N GLY A 181 -2.93 -5.39 -6.85
CA GLY A 181 -2.05 -4.24 -7.05
C GLY A 181 -2.49 -3.33 -8.20
N ALA A 182 -2.99 -3.89 -9.31
CA ALA A 182 -3.53 -3.12 -10.43
C ALA A 182 -4.84 -2.39 -10.08
N ALA A 183 -5.65 -2.97 -9.17
CA ALA A 183 -6.88 -2.33 -8.70
C ALA A 183 -6.62 -1.19 -7.69
N GLN A 184 -5.44 -1.17 -7.05
CA GLN A 184 -5.02 -0.14 -6.10
C GLN A 184 -4.30 1.05 -6.75
N GLY A 185 -3.68 0.88 -7.90
CA GLY A 185 -2.94 1.91 -8.64
C GLY A 185 -3.83 2.78 -9.48
#